data_f2d98acde680ce05d7b0f755c573dbaf
#
_entry.id   f2d98acde680ce05d7b0f755c573dbaf
#
_cell.length_a   1.000
_cell.length_b   1.000
_cell.length_c   1.000
_cell.angle_alpha   90.00
_cell.angle_beta   90.00
_cell.angle_gamma   90.00
#
_symmetry.space_group_name_H-M   'P 1'
#
loop_
_entity.id
_entity.type
_entity.pdbx_description
1 polymer ?
#
loop_
_entity_poly.entity_id
_entity_poly.type
_entity_poly.pdbx_seq_one_letter_code
_entity_poly.pdbx_strand_id
1 'polypeptide(L)'
;MESIMRGVLILTEGRSGSNWLGSLTNSTGMMGKSSEWVDEYLLGINPRKVSCSEYVDKVLDMSSTDNEFFSIKLFPRHMIQFQNYFGLDFIKYIRERHDVLLLSLTRDDQLGQAISFSKAIQTGAWSSKFDQKRTPIYNFDQICRCFFMIGRSYDFWVSYAKITQSKVINFTYEELLENPSKWVDEIAKFAGVDYIIDNLKSDVQVQRNNQSEI
;
A
#
# COMPACT_ATOMS: atom_id res chain seq x y z
N MET A 1 1.07 -22.53 -19.82
CA MET A 1 1.96 -22.03 -18.72
C MET A 1 1.57 -20.57 -18.52
N GLU A 2 1.16 -20.22 -17.32
CA GLU A 2 0.94 -18.81 -16.99
C GLU A 2 2.26 -18.06 -17.12
N SER A 3 2.25 -16.83 -17.65
CA SER A 3 3.45 -16.01 -17.75
C SER A 3 3.92 -15.62 -16.34
N ILE A 4 5.24 -15.68 -16.10
CA ILE A 4 5.81 -15.20 -14.86
C ILE A 4 5.83 -13.67 -14.92
N MET A 5 4.94 -13.04 -14.16
CA MET A 5 4.89 -11.58 -14.03
C MET A 5 5.92 -11.08 -13.02
N ARG A 6 6.22 -9.79 -13.09
CA ARG A 6 6.96 -9.07 -12.05
C ARG A 6 6.06 -8.07 -11.35
N GLY A 7 6.32 -7.80 -10.08
CA GLY A 7 5.54 -6.79 -9.38
C GLY A 7 6.09 -6.40 -8.01
N VAL A 8 5.47 -5.37 -7.43
CA VAL A 8 5.83 -4.85 -6.12
C VAL A 8 4.67 -5.02 -5.15
N LEU A 9 4.98 -5.51 -3.95
CA LEU A 9 4.06 -5.51 -2.81
C LEU A 9 4.54 -4.47 -1.80
N ILE A 10 3.72 -3.47 -1.54
CA ILE A 10 4.01 -2.38 -0.60
C ILE A 10 3.34 -2.72 0.74
N LEU A 11 4.16 -3.19 1.68
CA LEU A 11 3.77 -3.60 3.04
C LEU A 11 3.67 -2.34 3.90
N THR A 12 2.49 -2.01 4.39
CA THR A 12 2.28 -0.73 5.05
C THR A 12 1.03 -0.71 5.92
N GLU A 13 0.65 0.48 6.39
CA GLU A 13 -0.64 0.78 7.01
C GLU A 13 -1.15 2.14 6.50
N GLY A 14 -2.42 2.41 6.71
CA GLY A 14 -3.07 3.65 6.25
C GLY A 14 -2.36 4.91 6.73
N ARG A 15 -2.36 5.95 5.90
CA ARG A 15 -1.76 7.27 6.17
C ARG A 15 -0.21 7.29 6.27
N SER A 16 0.46 6.26 5.79
CA SER A 16 1.93 6.16 5.69
C SER A 16 2.54 6.87 4.48
N GLY A 17 1.75 7.52 3.62
CA GLY A 17 2.24 8.07 2.34
C GLY A 17 2.18 7.10 1.16
N SER A 18 1.69 5.88 1.35
CA SER A 18 1.59 4.86 0.30
C SER A 18 0.73 5.28 -0.90
N ASN A 19 -0.28 6.13 -0.69
CA ASN A 19 -1.07 6.70 -1.78
C ASN A 19 -0.25 7.67 -2.63
N TRP A 20 0.66 8.42 -2.02
CA TRP A 20 1.54 9.33 -2.74
C TRP A 20 2.58 8.56 -3.57
N LEU A 21 3.25 7.56 -2.98
CA LEU A 21 4.15 6.67 -3.72
C LEU A 21 3.41 5.99 -4.89
N GLY A 22 2.23 5.42 -4.61
CA GLY A 22 1.41 4.79 -5.64
C GLY A 22 1.02 5.74 -6.76
N SER A 23 0.71 7.00 -6.44
CA SER A 23 0.39 8.02 -7.44
C SER A 23 1.60 8.34 -8.33
N LEU A 24 2.80 8.45 -7.75
CA LEU A 24 4.04 8.66 -8.50
C LEU A 24 4.32 7.50 -9.47
N THR A 25 4.26 6.26 -8.97
CA THR A 25 4.50 5.07 -9.82
C THR A 25 3.42 4.88 -10.88
N ASN A 26 2.15 5.11 -10.55
CA ASN A 26 1.04 5.02 -11.49
C ASN A 26 1.17 6.03 -12.64
N SER A 27 1.75 7.22 -12.37
CA SER A 27 1.95 8.25 -13.41
C SER A 27 2.88 7.83 -14.54
N THR A 28 3.70 6.80 -14.32
CA THR A 28 4.61 6.25 -15.35
C THR A 28 3.89 5.37 -16.37
N GLY A 29 2.72 4.80 -16.00
CA GLY A 29 1.99 3.84 -16.83
C GLY A 29 2.68 2.47 -16.98
N MET A 30 3.82 2.25 -16.31
CA MET A 30 4.66 1.06 -16.48
C MET A 30 5.02 0.33 -15.16
N MET A 31 4.66 0.91 -14.02
CA MET A 31 5.04 0.37 -12.69
C MET A 31 3.83 -0.17 -11.91
N GLY A 32 2.86 -0.71 -12.62
CA GLY A 32 1.63 -1.24 -12.04
C GLY A 32 0.61 -0.14 -11.68
N LYS A 33 -0.56 -0.57 -11.25
CA LYS A 33 -1.67 0.30 -10.79
C LYS A 33 -1.80 0.15 -9.28
N SER A 34 -0.97 0.86 -8.53
CA SER A 34 -0.85 0.71 -7.08
C SER A 34 -2.14 1.05 -6.34
N SER A 35 -2.75 0.06 -5.69
CA SER A 35 -3.90 0.22 -4.80
C SER A 35 -4.04 -0.97 -3.83
N GLU A 36 -5.08 -0.96 -3.01
CA GLU A 36 -5.40 -2.00 -2.01
C GLU A 36 -6.23 -3.14 -2.65
N TRP A 37 -5.74 -3.69 -3.77
CA TRP A 37 -6.49 -4.62 -4.64
C TRP A 37 -6.91 -5.93 -3.97
N VAL A 38 -6.32 -6.28 -2.83
CA VAL A 38 -6.74 -7.45 -2.03
C VAL A 38 -7.97 -7.14 -1.18
N ASP A 39 -8.43 -5.90 -1.12
CA ASP A 39 -9.69 -5.53 -0.46
C ASP A 39 -10.90 -5.95 -1.33
N GLU A 40 -11.78 -6.78 -0.78
CA GLU A 40 -12.94 -7.34 -1.49
C GLU A 40 -13.90 -6.28 -2.03
N TYR A 41 -14.04 -5.16 -1.32
CA TYR A 41 -14.91 -4.06 -1.75
C TYR A 41 -14.32 -3.31 -2.94
N LEU A 42 -13.00 -3.11 -2.93
CA LEU A 42 -12.31 -2.45 -4.03
C LEU A 42 -12.24 -3.35 -5.26
N LEU A 43 -11.99 -4.64 -5.05
CA LEU A 43 -11.92 -5.64 -6.12
C LEU A 43 -13.30 -5.93 -6.75
N GLY A 44 -14.38 -5.74 -5.97
CA GLY A 44 -15.75 -5.98 -6.43
C GLY A 44 -16.10 -7.47 -6.59
N ILE A 45 -15.34 -8.36 -5.95
CA ILE A 45 -15.55 -9.81 -5.98
C ILE A 45 -15.83 -10.32 -4.57
N ASN A 46 -16.83 -11.19 -4.44
CA ASN A 46 -17.06 -11.92 -3.20
C ASN A 46 -16.11 -13.15 -3.12
N PRO A 47 -15.12 -13.14 -2.22
CA PRO A 47 -14.12 -14.21 -2.15
C PRO A 47 -14.71 -15.58 -1.78
N ARG A 48 -15.92 -15.61 -1.19
CA ARG A 48 -16.60 -16.86 -0.85
C ARG A 48 -17.27 -17.56 -2.05
N LYS A 49 -17.29 -16.91 -3.22
CA LYS A 49 -17.97 -17.41 -4.43
C LYS A 49 -17.00 -17.76 -5.56
N VAL A 50 -15.71 -17.60 -5.33
CA VAL A 50 -14.66 -17.84 -6.32
C VAL A 50 -13.54 -18.68 -5.71
N SER A 51 -12.76 -19.34 -6.53
CA SER A 51 -11.54 -20.02 -6.10
C SER A 51 -10.43 -19.01 -5.75
N CYS A 52 -9.42 -19.48 -5.02
CA CYS A 52 -8.24 -18.66 -4.72
C CYS A 52 -7.56 -18.16 -6.00
N SER A 53 -7.41 -19.02 -7.02
CA SER A 53 -6.81 -18.64 -8.31
C SER A 53 -7.60 -17.51 -8.96
N GLU A 54 -8.91 -17.68 -9.18
CA GLU A 54 -9.77 -16.66 -9.80
C GLU A 54 -9.73 -15.32 -9.04
N TYR A 55 -9.65 -15.37 -7.70
CA TYR A 55 -9.53 -14.16 -6.89
C TYR A 55 -8.19 -13.46 -7.16
N VAL A 56 -7.08 -14.22 -7.13
CA VAL A 56 -5.73 -13.68 -7.33
C VAL A 56 -5.55 -13.19 -8.76
N ASP A 57 -6.05 -13.92 -9.76
CA ASP A 57 -6.01 -13.50 -11.17
C ASP A 57 -6.68 -12.14 -11.36
N LYS A 58 -7.82 -11.93 -10.68
CA LYS A 58 -8.49 -10.62 -10.71
C LYS A 58 -7.69 -9.53 -10.00
N VAL A 59 -7.02 -9.84 -8.88
CA VAL A 59 -6.12 -8.90 -8.20
C VAL A 59 -4.97 -8.50 -9.13
N LEU A 60 -4.36 -9.46 -9.82
CA LEU A 60 -3.26 -9.20 -10.75
C LEU A 60 -3.74 -8.38 -11.96
N ASP A 61 -4.88 -8.72 -12.57
CA ASP A 61 -5.49 -7.98 -13.66
C ASP A 61 -5.71 -6.50 -13.30
N MET A 62 -6.30 -6.24 -12.13
CA MET A 62 -6.58 -4.88 -11.67
C MET A 62 -5.33 -4.08 -11.29
N SER A 63 -4.27 -4.75 -10.83
CA SER A 63 -3.04 -4.13 -10.35
C SER A 63 -1.96 -3.96 -11.41
N SER A 64 -2.13 -4.55 -12.60
CA SER A 64 -1.11 -4.60 -13.65
C SER A 64 -1.25 -3.48 -14.66
N THR A 65 -0.11 -3.07 -15.20
CA THR A 65 0.02 -2.27 -16.42
C THR A 65 0.23 -3.18 -17.63
N ASP A 66 0.15 -2.62 -18.84
CA ASP A 66 0.21 -3.38 -20.11
C ASP A 66 1.52 -4.18 -20.30
N ASN A 67 2.58 -3.82 -19.58
CA ASN A 67 3.85 -4.54 -19.55
C ASN A 67 3.88 -5.70 -18.53
N GLU A 68 2.72 -6.13 -18.04
CA GLU A 68 2.55 -7.22 -17.08
C GLU A 68 3.28 -6.98 -15.72
N PHE A 69 3.47 -5.72 -15.33
CA PHE A 69 4.00 -5.36 -14.03
C PHE A 69 2.86 -4.97 -13.07
N PHE A 70 2.76 -5.61 -11.91
CA PHE A 70 1.72 -5.32 -10.91
C PHE A 70 2.25 -4.53 -9.72
N SER A 71 1.38 -3.74 -9.09
CA SER A 71 1.65 -3.01 -7.84
C SER A 71 0.48 -3.11 -6.88
N ILE A 72 0.73 -3.66 -5.68
CA ILE A 72 -0.31 -3.94 -4.70
C ILE A 72 0.12 -3.38 -3.34
N LYS A 73 -0.75 -2.57 -2.71
CA LYS A 73 -0.58 -2.16 -1.32
C LYS A 73 -1.24 -3.19 -0.41
N LEU A 74 -0.49 -3.63 0.61
CA LEU A 74 -0.93 -4.60 1.59
C LEU A 74 -0.90 -4.02 3.01
N PHE A 75 -2.04 -4.18 3.68
CA PHE A 75 -2.16 -3.99 5.13
C PHE A 75 -2.29 -5.36 5.81
N PRO A 76 -1.92 -5.50 7.08
CA PRO A 76 -2.04 -6.78 7.78
C PRO A 76 -3.46 -7.37 7.74
N ARG A 77 -4.49 -6.51 7.73
CA ARG A 77 -5.89 -6.96 7.60
C ARG A 77 -6.15 -7.73 6.30
N HIS A 78 -5.50 -7.36 5.20
CA HIS A 78 -5.65 -8.07 3.91
C HIS A 78 -5.08 -9.48 3.99
N MET A 79 -3.94 -9.66 4.67
CA MET A 79 -3.34 -10.98 4.92
C MET A 79 -4.28 -11.87 5.73
N ILE A 80 -4.85 -11.32 6.82
CA ILE A 80 -5.79 -12.02 7.70
C ILE A 80 -7.08 -12.39 6.93
N GLN A 81 -7.64 -11.47 6.15
CA GLN A 81 -8.82 -11.73 5.34
C GLN A 81 -8.59 -12.82 4.30
N PHE A 82 -7.48 -12.73 3.54
CA PHE A 82 -7.13 -13.73 2.54
C PHE A 82 -6.94 -15.11 3.16
N GLN A 83 -6.26 -15.20 4.30
CA GLN A 83 -6.10 -16.45 5.03
C GLN A 83 -7.44 -17.01 5.52
N ASN A 84 -8.34 -16.16 6.01
CA ASN A 84 -9.66 -16.59 6.46
C ASN A 84 -10.54 -17.14 5.32
N TYR A 85 -10.38 -16.62 4.09
CA TYR A 85 -11.15 -17.09 2.95
C TYR A 85 -10.57 -18.33 2.29
N PHE A 86 -9.24 -18.37 2.13
CA PHE A 86 -8.60 -19.39 1.30
C PHE A 86 -7.67 -20.33 2.07
N GLY A 87 -7.41 -20.08 3.37
CA GLY A 87 -6.48 -20.88 4.18
C GLY A 87 -5.00 -20.72 3.77
N LEU A 88 -4.67 -19.69 2.98
CA LEU A 88 -3.35 -19.50 2.36
C LEU A 88 -2.76 -18.14 2.75
N ASP A 89 -1.44 -18.04 2.66
CA ASP A 89 -0.70 -16.78 2.75
C ASP A 89 -0.62 -16.13 1.36
N PHE A 90 -1.15 -14.91 1.23
CA PHE A 90 -1.21 -14.20 -0.04
C PHE A 90 0.18 -13.92 -0.63
N ILE A 91 1.11 -13.42 0.19
CA ILE A 91 2.47 -13.08 -0.29
C ILE A 91 3.20 -14.34 -0.75
N LYS A 92 3.10 -15.43 0.03
CA LYS A 92 3.69 -16.71 -0.36
C LYS A 92 3.07 -17.21 -1.66
N TYR A 93 1.74 -17.17 -1.80
CA TYR A 93 1.02 -17.62 -2.99
C TYR A 93 1.49 -16.88 -4.26
N ILE A 94 1.67 -15.55 -4.18
CA ILE A 94 2.16 -14.72 -5.30
C ILE A 94 3.63 -15.05 -5.60
N ARG A 95 4.50 -15.13 -4.59
CA ARG A 95 5.95 -15.35 -4.77
C ARG A 95 6.31 -16.74 -5.30
N GLU A 96 5.46 -17.72 -5.13
CA GLU A 96 5.64 -19.05 -5.73
C GLU A 96 5.37 -19.08 -7.24
N ARG A 97 4.74 -18.01 -7.80
CA ARG A 97 4.29 -17.92 -9.19
C ARG A 97 4.88 -16.75 -9.96
N HIS A 98 5.34 -15.73 -9.27
CA HIS A 98 5.78 -14.46 -9.84
C HIS A 98 7.02 -13.91 -9.14
N ASP A 99 7.78 -13.05 -9.83
CA ASP A 99 8.90 -12.33 -9.26
C ASP A 99 8.41 -11.10 -8.50
N VAL A 100 8.73 -11.00 -7.20
CA VAL A 100 8.14 -9.99 -6.33
C VAL A 100 9.19 -9.22 -5.54
N LEU A 101 9.14 -7.90 -5.67
CA LEU A 101 9.83 -6.96 -4.79
C LEU A 101 8.95 -6.64 -3.57
N LEU A 102 9.48 -6.85 -2.37
CA LEU A 102 8.81 -6.45 -1.13
C LEU A 102 9.38 -5.11 -0.64
N LEU A 103 8.52 -4.11 -0.54
CA LEU A 103 8.83 -2.81 0.05
C LEU A 103 8.03 -2.62 1.34
N SER A 104 8.66 -2.20 2.42
CA SER A 104 7.98 -1.82 3.66
C SER A 104 8.05 -0.32 3.82
N LEU A 105 6.90 0.33 3.77
CA LEU A 105 6.75 1.77 3.97
C LEU A 105 6.11 2.05 5.32
N THR A 106 6.87 2.67 6.20
CA THR A 106 6.43 3.12 7.53
C THR A 106 6.42 4.65 7.62
N ARG A 107 6.03 5.19 8.75
CA ARG A 107 6.12 6.61 9.06
C ARG A 107 6.72 6.80 10.45
N ASP A 108 7.78 7.61 10.57
CA ASP A 108 8.45 7.88 11.84
C ASP A 108 7.55 8.68 12.78
N ASP A 109 6.85 9.70 12.26
CA ASP A 109 5.83 10.43 13.00
C ASP A 109 4.53 9.61 13.13
N GLN A 110 4.57 8.55 13.96
CA GLN A 110 3.40 7.68 14.17
C GLN A 110 2.23 8.42 14.86
N LEU A 111 2.50 9.43 15.68
CA LEU A 111 1.43 10.23 16.28
C LEU A 111 0.72 11.07 15.21
N GLY A 112 1.45 11.75 14.36
CA GLY A 112 0.90 12.47 13.22
C GLY A 112 0.15 11.55 12.25
N GLN A 113 0.65 10.32 12.06
CA GLN A 113 -0.06 9.30 11.29
C GLN A 113 -1.39 8.92 11.95
N ALA A 114 -1.42 8.70 13.26
CA ALA A 114 -2.63 8.35 14.01
C ALA A 114 -3.67 9.48 14.00
N ILE A 115 -3.24 10.72 14.15
CA ILE A 115 -4.10 11.91 14.02
C ILE A 115 -4.70 11.97 12.62
N SER A 116 -3.88 11.82 11.57
CA SER A 116 -4.33 11.80 10.18
C SER A 116 -5.32 10.65 9.91
N PHE A 117 -5.08 9.48 10.54
CA PHE A 117 -5.95 8.32 10.42
C PHE A 117 -7.32 8.59 11.09
N SER A 118 -7.30 9.12 12.31
CA SER A 118 -8.51 9.52 13.03
C SER A 118 -9.34 10.55 12.25
N LYS A 119 -8.69 11.56 11.67
CA LYS A 119 -9.35 12.52 10.76
C LYS A 119 -9.99 11.83 9.56
N ALA A 120 -9.28 10.91 8.90
CA ALA A 120 -9.81 10.18 7.74
C ALA A 120 -11.03 9.32 8.08
N ILE A 121 -11.04 8.65 9.24
CA ILE A 121 -12.21 7.89 9.73
C ILE A 121 -13.42 8.82 9.92
N GLN A 122 -13.24 10.00 10.51
CA GLN A 122 -14.33 10.92 10.80
C GLN A 122 -14.88 11.58 9.54
N THR A 123 -14.02 11.93 8.61
CA THR A 123 -14.38 12.75 7.44
C THR A 123 -14.69 11.92 6.19
N GLY A 124 -14.24 10.67 6.14
CA GLY A 124 -14.26 9.83 4.93
C GLY A 124 -13.22 10.23 3.87
N ALA A 125 -12.37 11.23 4.14
CA ALA A 125 -11.35 11.72 3.21
C ALA A 125 -10.03 10.94 3.38
N TRP A 126 -9.93 9.80 2.73
CA TRP A 126 -8.76 8.91 2.78
C TRP A 126 -7.57 9.38 1.94
N SER A 127 -7.79 10.30 1.01
CA SER A 127 -6.74 11.01 0.28
C SER A 127 -7.23 12.41 -0.10
N SER A 128 -6.35 13.25 -0.64
CA SER A 128 -6.71 14.59 -1.15
C SER A 128 -7.70 14.57 -2.32
N LYS A 129 -8.00 13.39 -2.87
CA LYS A 129 -9.01 13.22 -3.93
C LYS A 129 -10.45 13.15 -3.41
N PHE A 130 -10.62 12.96 -2.10
CA PHE A 130 -11.95 12.84 -1.49
C PHE A 130 -12.30 14.09 -0.71
N ASP A 131 -13.50 14.61 -0.95
CA ASP A 131 -14.06 15.71 -0.18
C ASP A 131 -14.35 15.28 1.25
N GLN A 132 -14.10 16.19 2.19
CA GLN A 132 -14.45 15.97 3.58
C GLN A 132 -15.97 16.04 3.74
N LYS A 133 -16.57 14.94 4.18
CA LYS A 133 -18.02 14.88 4.42
C LYS A 133 -18.44 15.52 5.74
N ARG A 134 -17.49 15.74 6.66
CA ARG A 134 -17.71 16.29 8.01
C ARG A 134 -16.47 17.05 8.47
N THR A 135 -16.66 18.00 9.36
CA THR A 135 -15.54 18.65 10.08
C THR A 135 -15.00 17.67 11.13
N PRO A 136 -13.70 17.39 11.14
CA PRO A 136 -13.12 16.51 12.17
C PRO A 136 -13.11 17.21 13.53
N ILE A 137 -13.34 16.45 14.59
CA ILE A 137 -13.26 16.92 15.98
C ILE A 137 -12.14 16.19 16.70
N TYR A 138 -11.54 16.83 17.70
CA TYR A 138 -10.55 16.17 18.54
C TYR A 138 -11.19 15.01 19.30
N ASN A 139 -10.57 13.82 19.17
CA ASN A 139 -11.00 12.61 19.85
C ASN A 139 -9.77 11.80 20.29
N PHE A 140 -9.36 12.00 21.54
CA PHE A 140 -8.19 11.34 22.11
C PHE A 140 -8.25 9.82 22.04
N ASP A 141 -9.38 9.22 22.42
CA ASP A 141 -9.54 7.76 22.42
C ASP A 141 -9.43 7.16 21.01
N GLN A 142 -9.95 7.86 20.01
CA GLN A 142 -9.85 7.43 18.62
C GLN A 142 -8.41 7.53 18.11
N ILE A 143 -7.69 8.61 18.48
CA ILE A 143 -6.28 8.79 18.11
C ILE A 143 -5.45 7.67 18.76
N CYS A 144 -5.66 7.35 20.03
CA CYS A 144 -4.97 6.25 20.72
C CYS A 144 -5.23 4.91 20.03
N ARG A 145 -6.47 4.61 19.65
CA ARG A 145 -6.78 3.36 18.91
C ARG A 145 -6.06 3.29 17.58
N CYS A 146 -6.03 4.41 16.84
CA CYS A 146 -5.28 4.48 15.58
C CYS A 146 -3.78 4.26 15.81
N PHE A 147 -3.20 4.90 16.85
CA PHE A 147 -1.80 4.75 17.19
C PHE A 147 -1.42 3.29 17.51
N PHE A 148 -2.19 2.61 18.36
CA PHE A 148 -1.98 1.19 18.65
C PHE A 148 -2.16 0.29 17.44
N MET A 149 -3.14 0.58 16.58
CA MET A 149 -3.36 -0.18 15.35
C MET A 149 -2.16 -0.06 14.41
N ILE A 150 -1.64 1.15 14.22
CA ILE A 150 -0.46 1.41 13.37
C ILE A 150 0.76 0.67 13.90
N GLY A 151 1.06 0.77 15.21
CA GLY A 151 2.19 0.07 15.82
C GLY A 151 2.08 -1.45 15.62
N ARG A 152 0.92 -2.05 15.88
CA ARG A 152 0.69 -3.48 15.65
C ARG A 152 0.85 -3.89 14.19
N SER A 153 0.47 -3.02 13.26
CA SER A 153 0.62 -3.28 11.83
C SER A 153 2.09 -3.28 11.41
N TYR A 154 2.89 -2.38 11.93
CA TYR A 154 4.32 -2.35 11.65
C TYR A 154 5.05 -3.54 12.30
N ASP A 155 4.72 -3.89 13.54
CA ASP A 155 5.24 -5.08 14.20
C ASP A 155 4.88 -6.38 13.46
N PHE A 156 3.68 -6.46 12.89
CA PHE A 156 3.27 -7.58 12.04
C PHE A 156 4.21 -7.74 10.86
N TRP A 157 4.51 -6.67 10.12
CA TRP A 157 5.39 -6.74 8.94
C TRP A 157 6.83 -7.12 9.29
N VAL A 158 7.36 -6.58 10.39
CA VAL A 158 8.70 -6.94 10.91
C VAL A 158 8.74 -8.42 11.28
N SER A 159 7.72 -8.90 11.98
CA SER A 159 7.61 -10.32 12.40
C SER A 159 7.42 -11.24 11.19
N TYR A 160 6.57 -10.85 10.24
CA TYR A 160 6.34 -11.58 9.01
C TYR A 160 7.64 -11.77 8.21
N ALA A 161 8.39 -10.69 7.99
CA ALA A 161 9.66 -10.75 7.28
C ALA A 161 10.67 -11.68 7.95
N LYS A 162 10.74 -11.68 9.29
CA LYS A 162 11.62 -12.57 10.07
C LYS A 162 11.21 -14.03 9.95
N ILE A 163 9.93 -14.33 10.13
CA ILE A 163 9.41 -15.71 10.10
C ILE A 163 9.57 -16.31 8.70
N THR A 164 9.28 -15.55 7.66
CA THR A 164 9.36 -16.01 6.26
C THR A 164 10.74 -15.87 5.65
N GLN A 165 11.71 -15.31 6.39
CA GLN A 165 13.06 -15.00 5.90
C GLN A 165 13.04 -14.18 4.59
N SER A 166 12.03 -13.34 4.45
CA SER A 166 11.85 -12.52 3.25
C SER A 166 12.79 -11.32 3.24
N LYS A 167 13.44 -11.09 2.09
CA LYS A 167 14.18 -9.85 1.87
C LYS A 167 13.16 -8.72 1.61
N VAL A 168 13.14 -7.73 2.49
CA VAL A 168 12.28 -6.55 2.40
C VAL A 168 13.14 -5.29 2.38
N ILE A 169 12.88 -4.38 1.47
CA ILE A 169 13.49 -3.05 1.47
C ILE A 169 12.62 -2.14 2.32
N ASN A 170 13.19 -1.59 3.38
CA ASN A 170 12.47 -0.73 4.33
C ASN A 170 12.79 0.73 4.07
N PHE A 171 11.79 1.58 4.17
CA PHE A 171 11.93 3.03 4.10
C PHE A 171 10.76 3.72 4.83
N THR A 172 10.95 5.01 5.12
CA THR A 172 9.96 5.81 5.81
C THR A 172 9.29 6.82 4.88
N TYR A 173 8.14 7.33 5.31
CA TYR A 173 7.47 8.43 4.62
C TYR A 173 8.37 9.68 4.56
N GLU A 174 9.14 9.92 5.60
CA GLU A 174 10.07 11.03 5.71
C GLU A 174 11.18 10.91 4.66
N GLU A 175 11.79 9.73 4.51
CA GLU A 175 12.76 9.46 3.43
C GLU A 175 12.14 9.58 2.03
N LEU A 176 10.88 9.15 1.88
CA LEU A 176 10.15 9.32 0.62
C LEU A 176 9.92 10.79 0.29
N LEU A 177 9.66 11.64 1.30
CA LEU A 177 9.52 13.09 1.11
C LEU A 177 10.84 13.77 0.70
N GLU A 178 11.96 13.33 1.30
CA GLU A 178 13.28 13.87 1.00
C GLU A 178 13.75 13.52 -0.41
N ASN A 179 13.54 12.28 -0.84
CA ASN A 179 14.00 11.82 -2.14
C ASN A 179 13.00 10.84 -2.77
N PRO A 180 11.90 11.33 -3.35
CA PRO A 180 10.88 10.47 -3.96
C PRO A 180 11.41 9.68 -5.17
N SER A 181 12.35 10.24 -5.95
CA SER A 181 12.90 9.57 -7.11
C SER A 181 13.67 8.30 -6.74
N LYS A 182 14.41 8.30 -5.64
CA LYS A 182 15.14 7.12 -5.16
C LYS A 182 14.24 5.88 -5.06
N TRP A 183 13.05 6.05 -4.52
CA TRP A 183 12.12 4.94 -4.29
C TRP A 183 11.38 4.52 -5.56
N VAL A 184 11.10 5.47 -6.45
CA VAL A 184 10.59 5.17 -7.78
C VAL A 184 11.65 4.45 -8.61
N ASP A 185 12.93 4.84 -8.51
CA ASP A 185 14.07 4.18 -9.17
C ASP A 185 14.24 2.71 -8.75
N GLU A 186 14.07 2.40 -7.45
CA GLU A 186 14.11 1.01 -6.97
C GLU A 186 13.02 0.15 -7.63
N ILE A 187 11.81 0.69 -7.77
CA ILE A 187 10.71 -0.01 -8.44
C ILE A 187 10.98 -0.12 -9.95
N ALA A 188 11.41 0.97 -10.59
CA ALA A 188 11.73 1.01 -12.03
C ALA A 188 12.81 0.01 -12.40
N LYS A 189 13.90 -0.03 -11.61
CA LYS A 189 14.99 -0.99 -11.78
C LYS A 189 14.51 -2.43 -11.69
N PHE A 190 13.64 -2.74 -10.72
CA PHE A 190 13.06 -4.07 -10.60
C PHE A 190 12.09 -4.38 -11.75
N ALA A 191 11.30 -3.41 -12.17
CA ALA A 191 10.40 -3.53 -13.32
C ALA A 191 11.16 -3.67 -14.65
N GLY A 192 12.41 -3.22 -14.71
CA GLY A 192 13.22 -3.18 -15.94
C GLY A 192 12.69 -2.12 -16.93
N VAL A 193 12.22 -0.98 -16.40
CA VAL A 193 11.67 0.11 -17.19
C VAL A 193 12.43 1.40 -16.94
N ASP A 194 12.59 2.19 -18.01
CA ASP A 194 13.13 3.55 -17.93
C ASP A 194 11.96 4.54 -17.80
N TYR A 195 12.16 5.60 -17.03
CA TYR A 195 11.20 6.69 -16.90
C TYR A 195 11.92 8.03 -16.81
N ILE A 196 11.22 9.12 -17.11
CA ILE A 196 11.75 10.48 -17.01
C ILE A 196 11.27 11.08 -15.69
N ILE A 197 12.21 11.43 -14.80
CA ILE A 197 11.92 11.98 -13.47
C ILE A 197 11.01 13.21 -13.55
N ASP A 198 11.26 14.12 -14.50
CA ASP A 198 10.47 15.34 -14.69
C ASP A 198 8.99 15.07 -15.07
N ASN A 199 8.69 13.86 -15.52
CA ASN A 199 7.33 13.44 -15.87
C ASN A 199 6.58 12.80 -14.70
N LEU A 200 7.21 12.59 -13.56
CA LEU A 200 6.54 12.06 -12.38
C LEU A 200 5.49 13.07 -11.89
N LYS A 201 4.26 12.63 -11.87
CA LYS A 201 3.13 13.44 -11.40
C LYS A 201 2.42 12.71 -10.27
N SER A 202 2.11 13.44 -9.23
CA SER A 202 1.20 12.95 -8.20
C SER A 202 -0.13 13.69 -8.31
N ASP A 203 -1.19 12.92 -8.40
CA ASP A 203 -2.57 13.42 -8.26
C ASP A 203 -3.03 13.42 -6.79
N VAL A 204 -2.14 13.00 -5.88
CA VAL A 204 -2.32 13.05 -4.43
C VAL A 204 -1.41 14.12 -3.85
N GLN A 205 -1.99 15.09 -3.17
CA GLN A 205 -1.23 16.12 -2.47
C GLN A 205 -0.69 15.58 -1.14
N VAL A 206 0.56 15.95 -0.83
CA VAL A 206 1.15 15.71 0.49
C VAL A 206 0.39 16.57 1.51
N GLN A 207 -0.37 15.92 2.37
CA GLN A 207 -1.07 16.62 3.46
C GLN A 207 -0.05 16.86 4.58
N ARG A 208 0.44 18.08 4.68
CA ARG A 208 1.20 18.52 5.87
C ARG A 208 0.21 18.71 7.01
N ASN A 209 0.40 17.96 8.10
CA ASN A 209 -0.30 18.30 9.34
C ASN A 209 0.30 19.63 9.85
N ASN A 210 -0.42 20.72 9.70
CA ASN A 210 -0.10 21.92 10.44
C ASN A 210 -0.33 21.58 11.92
N GLN A 211 0.75 21.42 12.68
CA GLN A 211 0.70 21.14 14.14
C GLN A 211 -0.01 22.25 14.93
N SER A 212 -0.33 23.38 14.29
CA SER A 212 -1.01 24.51 14.91
C SER A 212 -2.55 24.39 14.93
N GLU A 213 -3.12 23.29 14.45
CA GLU A 213 -4.58 23.07 14.38
C GLU A 213 -5.07 21.95 15.33
N ILE A 214 -4.30 21.67 16.40
CA ILE A 214 -4.70 20.72 17.46
C ILE A 214 -5.12 21.48 18.71
#